data_268a5896b342b102f93341b6031c8461
#
_entry.id   268a5896b342b102f93341b6031c8461
#
_cell.length_a   1.000
_cell.length_b   1.000
_cell.length_c   1.000
_cell.angle_alpha   90.00
_cell.angle_beta   90.00
_cell.angle_gamma   90.00
#
_symmetry.space_group_name_H-M   'P 1'
#
loop_
_entity.id
_entity.type
_entity.pdbx_description
1 polymer ?
#
loop_
_entity_poly.entity_id
_entity_poly.type
_entity_poly.pdbx_seq_one_letter_code
_entity_poly.pdbx_strand_id
1 'polypeptide(L)'
;MNDSQAKSAYGLGRAARLNLVWEMLNEMGETGRNMDAILSSRFKHLQDSLERRDRRDLENRIRSVLLNYRKLLWWLKKIKLAPTMRTLLLADMILSEKSDIAQLEKLCNGAHNRMDMLRKEEIAGLKRLLGQDMIHEDMSEAVIADCPQWAEQGLKEVFGDHFTEEMRALGNKPTTDFRVNTLHASRDNVRESLSQQGFKTENTPLSPVGLRQIQPGGPLLSETDAFRKGWVEVQDEGSQLVAHLVGAKKSMQVIDFCAGAGGKTLAMAAQMENGGHLVASDVHSKRLQRAKVRLKRAGVVNAERRQLENTFDKWVKKSKGKFDRVLIDAPCSGTGTWRRNPDSKWSKDETDLAELVKLQSEILQSATRLAKSGGRVIYATCSLLPEENERQIEAFLKANDTFKLLKAKDVWAELDLGDYPSRLESYFRLTPLQNNCDGFFACVLEKL
;
A
#
# COMPACT_ATOMS: atom_id res chain seq x y z
N MET A 1 -12.23 -40.89 26.12
CA MET A 1 -10.78 -40.86 26.44
C MET A 1 -10.19 -39.71 25.69
N ASN A 2 -9.68 -38.74 26.41
CA ASN A 2 -9.23 -37.45 25.93
C ASN A 2 -7.98 -37.60 25.05
N ASP A 3 -8.11 -37.28 23.78
CA ASP A 3 -6.97 -36.92 22.92
C ASP A 3 -6.65 -35.43 23.15
N SER A 4 -6.01 -35.14 24.27
CA SER A 4 -5.33 -33.88 24.48
C SER A 4 -4.14 -33.81 23.54
N GLN A 5 -4.32 -33.15 22.42
CA GLN A 5 -3.23 -32.78 21.52
C GLN A 5 -2.07 -32.21 22.34
N ALA A 6 -0.97 -32.95 22.38
CA ALA A 6 0.28 -32.47 22.93
C ALA A 6 0.63 -31.17 22.20
N LYS A 7 0.55 -30.03 22.90
CA LYS A 7 1.06 -28.74 22.41
C LYS A 7 2.53 -28.95 22.09
N SER A 8 2.87 -29.01 20.80
CA SER A 8 4.27 -29.04 20.36
C SER A 8 4.92 -27.74 20.83
N ALA A 9 5.92 -27.85 21.68
CA ALA A 9 6.76 -26.73 22.14
C ALA A 9 7.60 -26.10 21.03
N TYR A 10 7.43 -26.54 19.77
CA TYR A 10 8.27 -26.17 18.61
C TYR A 10 7.43 -25.85 17.39
N GLY A 11 6.61 -24.82 17.38
CA GLY A 11 5.91 -24.30 16.21
C GLY A 11 5.37 -25.32 15.18
N LEU A 12 4.87 -24.87 14.05
CA LEU A 12 4.40 -25.77 12.99
C LEU A 12 5.55 -26.37 12.15
N GLY A 13 5.48 -27.67 11.85
CA GLY A 13 6.40 -28.32 10.92
C GLY A 13 6.31 -27.73 9.49
N ARG A 14 7.40 -27.84 8.70
CA ARG A 14 7.48 -27.26 7.35
C ARG A 14 6.33 -27.70 6.43
N ALA A 15 5.91 -28.98 6.51
CA ALA A 15 4.80 -29.49 5.69
C ALA A 15 3.45 -28.89 6.06
N ALA A 16 3.17 -28.70 7.35
CA ALA A 16 1.94 -28.07 7.82
C ALA A 16 1.89 -26.59 7.43
N ARG A 17 3.01 -25.86 7.53
CA ARG A 17 3.10 -24.49 7.03
C ARG A 17 2.85 -24.40 5.53
N LEU A 18 3.40 -25.31 4.74
CA LEU A 18 3.18 -25.37 3.29
C LEU A 18 1.69 -25.57 2.96
N ASN A 19 1.03 -26.47 3.68
CA ASN A 19 -0.41 -26.69 3.51
C ASN A 19 -1.23 -25.42 3.83
N LEU A 20 -0.90 -24.73 4.92
CA LEU A 20 -1.56 -23.46 5.27
C LEU A 20 -1.34 -22.38 4.21
N VAL A 21 -0.15 -22.26 3.63
CA VAL A 21 0.12 -21.34 2.51
C VAL A 21 -0.78 -21.68 1.31
N TRP A 22 -0.86 -22.97 0.94
CA TRP A 22 -1.73 -23.41 -0.15
C TRP A 22 -3.21 -23.09 0.11
N GLU A 23 -3.71 -23.37 1.33
CA GLU A 23 -5.08 -23.04 1.72
C GLU A 23 -5.35 -21.53 1.64
N MET A 24 -4.41 -20.69 2.14
CA MET A 24 -4.56 -19.23 2.10
C MET A 24 -4.51 -18.69 0.68
N LEU A 25 -3.64 -19.20 -0.19
CA LEU A 25 -3.60 -18.83 -1.61
C LEU A 25 -4.91 -19.21 -2.34
N ASN A 26 -5.47 -20.38 -2.07
CA ASN A 26 -6.78 -20.77 -2.61
C ASN A 26 -7.90 -19.86 -2.10
N GLU A 27 -7.94 -19.57 -0.79
CA GLU A 27 -8.92 -18.66 -0.19
C GLU A 27 -8.85 -17.27 -0.83
N MET A 28 -7.65 -16.77 -1.16
CA MET A 28 -7.47 -15.51 -1.89
C MET A 28 -8.11 -15.57 -3.29
N GLY A 29 -7.84 -16.65 -4.03
CA GLY A 29 -8.37 -16.85 -5.38
C GLY A 29 -9.90 -17.01 -5.42
N GLU A 30 -10.47 -17.71 -4.44
CA GLU A 30 -11.91 -18.01 -4.38
C GLU A 30 -12.75 -16.84 -3.86
N THR A 31 -12.22 -16.09 -2.90
CA THR A 31 -12.99 -15.06 -2.17
C THR A 31 -12.68 -13.64 -2.59
N GLY A 32 -11.59 -13.40 -3.32
CA GLY A 32 -11.08 -12.06 -3.63
C GLY A 32 -10.62 -11.27 -2.40
N ARG A 33 -10.50 -11.90 -1.21
CA ARG A 33 -9.98 -11.25 -0.01
C ARG A 33 -8.49 -11.00 -0.16
N ASN A 34 -8.03 -9.84 0.30
CA ASN A 34 -6.62 -9.50 0.25
C ASN A 34 -5.78 -10.32 1.25
N MET A 35 -4.48 -10.40 0.97
CA MET A 35 -3.50 -11.16 1.74
C MET A 35 -3.55 -10.82 3.24
N ASP A 36 -3.55 -9.53 3.59
CA ASP A 36 -3.52 -9.09 4.98
C ASP A 36 -4.77 -9.51 5.77
N ALA A 37 -5.95 -9.46 5.13
CA ALA A 37 -7.20 -9.89 5.76
C ALA A 37 -7.22 -11.40 6.04
N ILE A 38 -6.66 -12.20 5.12
CA ILE A 38 -6.56 -13.66 5.27
C ILE A 38 -5.53 -14.00 6.35
N LEU A 39 -4.33 -13.42 6.28
CA LEU A 39 -3.28 -13.62 7.29
C LEU A 39 -3.77 -13.24 8.68
N SER A 40 -4.40 -12.06 8.84
CA SER A 40 -4.93 -11.61 10.13
C SER A 40 -6.00 -12.55 10.69
N SER A 41 -6.90 -13.04 9.83
CA SER A 41 -7.94 -14.00 10.23
C SER A 41 -7.33 -15.33 10.67
N ARG A 42 -6.43 -15.91 9.85
CA ARG A 42 -5.78 -17.19 10.15
C ARG A 42 -4.88 -17.10 11.38
N PHE A 43 -4.09 -16.03 11.53
CA PHE A 43 -3.24 -15.82 12.70
C PHE A 43 -4.04 -15.65 14.01
N LYS A 44 -5.23 -15.07 13.94
CA LYS A 44 -6.14 -14.98 15.09
C LYS A 44 -6.69 -16.36 15.49
N HIS A 45 -7.09 -17.18 14.52
CA HIS A 45 -7.58 -18.53 14.78
C HIS A 45 -6.50 -19.49 15.29
N LEU A 46 -5.27 -19.32 14.82
CA LEU A 46 -4.13 -20.18 15.13
C LEU A 46 -3.17 -19.55 16.16
N GLN A 47 -3.61 -18.52 16.91
CA GLN A 47 -2.73 -17.72 17.79
C GLN A 47 -1.92 -18.54 18.77
N ASP A 48 -2.49 -19.65 19.30
CA ASP A 48 -1.86 -20.53 20.28
C ASP A 48 -0.90 -21.57 19.64
N SER A 49 -0.93 -21.70 18.31
CA SER A 49 -0.17 -22.72 17.55
C SER A 49 0.91 -22.12 16.65
N LEU A 50 0.91 -20.78 16.45
CA LEU A 50 1.82 -20.08 15.55
C LEU A 50 2.83 -19.23 16.30
N GLU A 51 4.10 -19.59 16.18
CA GLU A 51 5.20 -18.73 16.61
C GLU A 51 5.42 -17.55 15.64
N ARG A 52 6.18 -16.53 16.09
CA ARG A 52 6.58 -15.40 15.22
C ARG A 52 7.32 -15.84 13.97
N ARG A 53 8.13 -16.92 14.08
CA ARG A 53 8.86 -17.51 12.96
C ARG A 53 7.91 -18.11 11.93
N ASP A 54 6.89 -18.84 12.37
CA ASP A 54 5.91 -19.44 11.48
C ASP A 54 5.13 -18.40 10.70
N ARG A 55 4.64 -17.36 11.38
CA ARG A 55 3.92 -16.24 10.73
C ARG A 55 4.75 -15.59 9.64
N ARG A 56 6.05 -15.37 9.89
CA ARG A 56 6.98 -14.81 8.91
C ARG A 56 7.21 -15.74 7.72
N ASP A 57 7.35 -17.05 7.96
CA ASP A 57 7.52 -18.04 6.91
C ASP A 57 6.28 -18.11 6.00
N LEU A 58 5.09 -18.16 6.59
CA LEU A 58 3.81 -18.15 5.86
C LEU A 58 3.68 -16.89 4.98
N GLU A 59 3.90 -15.71 5.55
CA GLU A 59 3.86 -14.45 4.83
C GLU A 59 4.88 -14.41 3.68
N ASN A 60 6.13 -14.77 3.93
CA ASN A 60 7.18 -14.75 2.92
C ASN A 60 6.87 -15.68 1.74
N ARG A 61 6.32 -16.88 1.98
CA ARG A 61 5.95 -17.83 0.92
C ARG A 61 4.80 -17.34 0.07
N ILE A 62 3.74 -16.80 0.70
CA ILE A 62 2.63 -16.19 -0.04
C ILE A 62 3.16 -15.05 -0.91
N ARG A 63 3.99 -14.16 -0.33
CA ARG A 63 4.62 -13.06 -1.06
C ARG A 63 5.50 -13.54 -2.20
N SER A 64 6.29 -14.61 -2.03
CA SER A 64 7.12 -15.17 -3.09
C SER A 64 6.30 -15.58 -4.31
N VAL A 65 5.21 -16.32 -4.10
CA VAL A 65 4.30 -16.72 -5.18
C VAL A 65 3.69 -15.49 -5.86
N LEU A 66 3.21 -14.51 -5.09
CA LEU A 66 2.56 -13.31 -5.62
C LEU A 66 3.52 -12.38 -6.37
N LEU A 67 4.77 -12.27 -5.91
CA LEU A 67 5.80 -11.44 -6.54
C LEU A 67 6.45 -12.10 -7.77
N ASN A 68 6.22 -13.40 -7.98
CA ASN A 68 6.71 -14.14 -9.14
C ASN A 68 5.56 -14.69 -9.99
N TYR A 69 4.34 -14.23 -9.76
CA TYR A 69 3.11 -14.86 -10.29
C TYR A 69 3.11 -14.98 -11.82
N ARG A 70 3.47 -13.90 -12.55
CA ARG A 70 3.49 -13.91 -14.02
C ARG A 70 4.64 -14.79 -14.56
N LYS A 71 5.79 -14.81 -13.90
CA LYS A 71 6.91 -15.70 -14.23
C LYS A 71 6.53 -17.17 -14.00
N LEU A 72 5.86 -17.45 -12.87
CA LEU A 72 5.38 -18.81 -12.56
C LEU A 72 4.33 -19.27 -13.56
N LEU A 73 3.38 -18.41 -13.96
CA LEU A 73 2.42 -18.72 -15.02
C LEU A 73 3.12 -19.04 -16.34
N TRP A 74 4.15 -18.26 -16.71
CA TRP A 74 4.93 -18.49 -17.92
C TRP A 74 5.64 -19.86 -17.88
N TRP A 75 6.25 -20.21 -16.75
CA TRP A 75 6.88 -21.50 -16.55
C TRP A 75 5.88 -22.66 -16.62
N LEU A 76 4.74 -22.56 -15.93
CA LEU A 76 3.70 -23.60 -15.97
C LEU A 76 3.19 -23.82 -17.39
N LYS A 77 3.00 -22.74 -18.17
CA LYS A 77 2.64 -22.85 -19.59
C LYS A 77 3.76 -23.56 -20.40
N LYS A 78 5.03 -23.22 -20.20
CA LYS A 78 6.18 -23.82 -20.90
C LYS A 78 6.30 -25.32 -20.63
N ILE A 79 6.05 -25.75 -19.38
CA ILE A 79 6.10 -27.16 -19.00
C ILE A 79 4.77 -27.91 -19.22
N LYS A 80 3.73 -27.23 -19.74
CA LYS A 80 2.38 -27.76 -20.00
C LYS A 80 1.70 -28.31 -18.74
N LEU A 81 1.82 -27.63 -17.61
CA LEU A 81 1.16 -27.96 -16.35
C LEU A 81 0.07 -26.91 -16.07
N ALA A 82 -1.13 -27.37 -15.66
CA ALA A 82 -2.27 -26.49 -15.39
C ALA A 82 -1.93 -25.48 -14.28
N PRO A 83 -2.24 -24.17 -14.45
CA PRO A 83 -1.96 -23.14 -13.46
C PRO A 83 -3.03 -23.17 -12.36
N THR A 84 -2.69 -23.75 -11.22
CA THR A 84 -3.47 -23.72 -9.98
C THR A 84 -2.61 -23.14 -8.87
N MET A 85 -3.22 -22.67 -7.79
CA MET A 85 -2.44 -22.16 -6.64
C MET A 85 -1.47 -23.21 -6.09
N ARG A 86 -1.85 -24.51 -6.17
CA ARG A 86 -0.99 -25.63 -5.83
C ARG A 86 0.25 -25.70 -6.74
N THR A 87 0.06 -25.70 -8.05
CA THR A 87 1.16 -25.84 -9.02
C THR A 87 2.04 -24.61 -9.05
N LEU A 88 1.48 -23.39 -8.83
CA LEU A 88 2.24 -22.17 -8.65
C LEU A 88 3.16 -22.24 -7.42
N LEU A 89 2.62 -22.69 -6.27
CA LEU A 89 3.40 -22.84 -5.03
C LEU A 89 4.52 -23.88 -5.20
N LEU A 90 4.24 -25.04 -5.81
CA LEU A 90 5.22 -26.08 -6.04
C LEU A 90 6.33 -25.63 -7.03
N ALA A 91 5.95 -24.89 -8.08
CA ALA A 91 6.91 -24.30 -9.02
C ALA A 91 7.78 -23.23 -8.36
N ASP A 92 7.21 -22.38 -7.51
CA ASP A 92 7.98 -21.38 -6.74
C ASP A 92 8.98 -22.05 -5.81
N MET A 93 8.63 -23.14 -5.13
CA MET A 93 9.55 -23.89 -4.29
C MET A 93 10.75 -24.45 -5.08
N ILE A 94 10.57 -24.90 -6.32
CA ILE A 94 11.68 -25.38 -7.16
C ILE A 94 12.53 -24.21 -7.67
N LEU A 95 11.88 -23.18 -8.22
CA LEU A 95 12.59 -22.08 -8.88
C LEU A 95 13.25 -21.11 -7.90
N SER A 96 12.57 -20.79 -6.78
CA SER A 96 13.07 -19.84 -5.77
C SER A 96 13.88 -20.50 -4.67
N GLU A 97 13.40 -21.65 -4.11
CA GLU A 97 14.05 -22.33 -2.99
C GLU A 97 14.99 -23.47 -3.45
N LYS A 98 15.04 -23.76 -4.75
CA LYS A 98 15.82 -24.87 -5.35
C LYS A 98 15.47 -26.23 -4.73
N SER A 99 14.21 -26.43 -4.33
CA SER A 99 13.73 -27.71 -3.82
C SER A 99 13.73 -28.78 -4.92
N ASP A 100 14.09 -30.01 -4.58
CA ASP A 100 13.97 -31.15 -5.48
C ASP A 100 12.64 -31.91 -5.33
N ILE A 101 12.36 -32.86 -6.24
CA ILE A 101 11.12 -33.64 -6.23
C ILE A 101 10.98 -34.46 -4.95
N ALA A 102 12.08 -35.09 -4.46
CA ALA A 102 12.03 -35.92 -3.26
C ALA A 102 11.69 -35.09 -2.00
N GLN A 103 12.15 -33.86 -1.94
CA GLN A 103 11.79 -32.92 -0.87
C GLN A 103 10.30 -32.56 -0.95
N LEU A 104 9.75 -32.29 -2.16
CA LEU A 104 8.35 -32.00 -2.36
C LEU A 104 7.46 -33.20 -2.00
N GLU A 105 7.84 -34.43 -2.38
CA GLU A 105 7.11 -35.65 -2.01
C GLU A 105 7.05 -35.87 -0.49
N LYS A 106 8.13 -35.56 0.23
CA LYS A 106 8.15 -35.61 1.71
C LYS A 106 7.19 -34.59 2.34
N LEU A 107 7.03 -33.41 1.73
CA LEU A 107 6.15 -32.35 2.21
C LEU A 107 4.68 -32.58 1.82
N CYS A 108 4.44 -33.16 0.63
CA CYS A 108 3.14 -33.45 0.04
C CYS A 108 2.87 -34.97 0.08
N ASN A 109 2.51 -35.49 1.24
CA ASN A 109 2.33 -36.95 1.43
C ASN A 109 0.92 -37.35 1.86
N GLY A 110 -0.05 -36.43 1.83
CA GLY A 110 -1.45 -36.69 2.15
C GLY A 110 -1.77 -36.99 3.62
N ALA A 111 -0.80 -36.87 4.53
CA ALA A 111 -1.03 -37.02 5.95
C ALA A 111 -1.81 -35.83 6.52
N HIS A 112 -2.35 -35.96 7.73
CA HIS A 112 -3.11 -34.91 8.39
C HIS A 112 -2.36 -33.56 8.39
N ASN A 113 -3.05 -32.47 8.01
CA ASN A 113 -2.49 -31.13 7.84
C ASN A 113 -1.33 -31.01 6.83
N ARG A 114 -1.31 -31.84 5.80
CA ARG A 114 -0.34 -31.79 4.71
C ARG A 114 -1.05 -31.79 3.37
N MET A 115 -0.40 -31.20 2.36
CA MET A 115 -0.90 -31.26 0.98
C MET A 115 -0.95 -32.73 0.51
N ASP A 116 -1.90 -33.04 -0.38
CA ASP A 116 -2.01 -34.35 -1.03
C ASP A 116 -0.72 -34.74 -1.74
N MET A 117 -0.53 -36.06 -1.92
CA MET A 117 0.60 -36.58 -2.69
C MET A 117 0.68 -35.95 -4.09
N LEU A 118 1.90 -35.80 -4.59
CA LEU A 118 2.11 -35.28 -5.94
C LEU A 118 1.51 -36.23 -6.98
N ARG A 119 0.79 -35.65 -7.93
CA ARG A 119 0.23 -36.42 -9.06
C ARG A 119 1.34 -36.72 -10.07
N LYS A 120 1.17 -37.77 -10.88
CA LYS A 120 2.14 -38.15 -11.91
C LYS A 120 2.44 -37.01 -12.89
N GLU A 121 1.40 -36.29 -13.30
CA GLU A 121 1.56 -35.13 -14.19
C GLU A 121 2.34 -33.98 -13.53
N GLU A 122 2.08 -33.73 -12.23
CA GLU A 122 2.81 -32.72 -11.45
C GLU A 122 4.29 -33.08 -11.39
N ILE A 123 4.62 -34.34 -11.04
CA ILE A 123 6.02 -34.81 -10.98
C ILE A 123 6.71 -34.67 -12.35
N ALA A 124 6.03 -35.10 -13.43
CA ALA A 124 6.59 -35.05 -14.79
C ALA A 124 6.83 -33.62 -15.26
N GLY A 125 5.90 -32.68 -14.96
CA GLY A 125 6.04 -31.28 -15.27
C GLY A 125 7.11 -30.59 -14.43
N LEU A 126 7.05 -30.75 -13.11
CA LEU A 126 7.95 -30.10 -12.15
C LEU A 126 9.42 -30.55 -12.31
N LYS A 127 9.67 -31.79 -12.73
CA LYS A 127 11.04 -32.25 -13.06
C LYS A 127 11.72 -31.40 -14.13
N ARG A 128 10.95 -30.77 -15.05
CA ARG A 128 11.49 -29.90 -16.11
C ARG A 128 11.95 -28.54 -15.57
N LEU A 129 11.55 -28.17 -14.34
CA LEU A 129 11.99 -26.95 -13.67
C LEU A 129 13.30 -27.13 -12.88
N LEU A 130 13.73 -28.38 -12.66
CA LEU A 130 14.96 -28.62 -11.90
C LEU A 130 16.17 -28.03 -12.63
N GLY A 131 16.99 -27.27 -11.89
CA GLY A 131 18.16 -26.60 -12.44
C GLY A 131 17.85 -25.31 -13.24
N GLN A 132 16.59 -24.98 -13.41
CA GLN A 132 16.19 -23.72 -14.07
C GLN A 132 16.24 -22.55 -13.09
N ASP A 133 16.45 -21.35 -13.63
CA ASP A 133 16.30 -20.09 -12.90
C ASP A 133 14.90 -19.52 -13.09
N MET A 134 14.47 -18.63 -12.15
CA MET A 134 13.17 -17.99 -12.21
C MET A 134 12.99 -17.20 -13.51
N ILE A 135 14.06 -16.55 -14.00
CA ILE A 135 14.08 -15.80 -15.25
C ILE A 135 14.64 -16.68 -16.35
N HIS A 136 13.95 -16.71 -17.49
CA HIS A 136 14.37 -17.44 -18.69
C HIS A 136 14.54 -16.46 -19.86
N GLU A 137 15.46 -16.72 -20.78
CA GLU A 137 15.78 -15.85 -21.94
C GLU A 137 14.59 -15.58 -22.87
N ASP A 138 13.66 -16.53 -23.00
CA ASP A 138 12.43 -16.35 -23.81
C ASP A 138 11.35 -15.51 -23.12
N MET A 139 11.53 -15.07 -21.88
CA MET A 139 10.54 -14.23 -21.19
C MET A 139 10.56 -12.81 -21.77
N SER A 140 9.37 -12.26 -22.07
CA SER A 140 9.25 -10.85 -22.40
C SER A 140 9.62 -9.97 -21.19
N GLU A 141 10.00 -8.73 -21.44
CA GLU A 141 10.33 -7.76 -20.42
C GLU A 141 9.24 -7.66 -19.33
N ALA A 142 7.97 -7.60 -19.73
CA ALA A 142 6.86 -7.53 -18.80
C ALA A 142 6.67 -8.78 -17.93
N VAL A 143 7.04 -9.96 -18.43
CA VAL A 143 7.07 -11.20 -17.64
C VAL A 143 8.24 -11.16 -16.66
N ILE A 144 9.43 -10.73 -17.09
CA ILE A 144 10.61 -10.54 -16.23
C ILE A 144 10.31 -9.55 -15.11
N ALA A 145 9.64 -8.45 -15.43
CA ALA A 145 9.23 -7.40 -14.52
C ALA A 145 8.04 -7.80 -13.61
N ASP A 146 7.43 -8.96 -13.84
CA ASP A 146 6.24 -9.42 -13.10
C ASP A 146 5.13 -8.36 -13.11
N CYS A 147 4.94 -7.69 -14.26
CA CYS A 147 3.92 -6.66 -14.44
C CYS A 147 2.61 -7.27 -14.92
N PRO A 148 1.45 -6.99 -14.31
CA PRO A 148 0.16 -7.45 -14.82
C PRO A 148 -0.17 -6.78 -16.15
N GLN A 149 -0.90 -7.47 -17.01
CA GLN A 149 -1.20 -7.02 -18.38
C GLN A 149 -1.95 -5.70 -18.39
N TRP A 150 -2.94 -5.54 -17.50
CA TRP A 150 -3.77 -4.34 -17.41
C TRP A 150 -3.00 -3.05 -17.09
N ALA A 151 -1.83 -3.15 -16.46
CA ALA A 151 -1.01 -2.00 -16.07
C ALA A 151 0.23 -1.82 -16.97
N GLU A 152 0.53 -2.79 -17.84
CA GLU A 152 1.80 -2.84 -18.58
C GLU A 152 2.01 -1.62 -19.46
N GLN A 153 1.00 -1.24 -20.25
CA GLN A 153 1.11 -0.12 -21.19
C GLN A 153 1.34 1.21 -20.45
N GLY A 154 0.54 1.50 -19.43
CA GLY A 154 0.66 2.75 -18.66
C GLY A 154 1.97 2.86 -17.90
N LEU A 155 2.44 1.76 -17.27
CA LEU A 155 3.71 1.78 -16.55
C LEU A 155 4.92 1.87 -17.48
N LYS A 156 4.88 1.26 -18.67
CA LYS A 156 5.92 1.44 -19.68
C LYS A 156 5.97 2.88 -20.20
N GLU A 157 4.83 3.52 -20.42
CA GLU A 157 4.75 4.93 -20.81
C GLU A 157 5.41 5.84 -19.76
N VAL A 158 5.15 5.56 -18.47
CA VAL A 158 5.67 6.38 -17.37
C VAL A 158 7.16 6.17 -17.12
N PHE A 159 7.64 4.95 -17.19
CA PHE A 159 9.00 4.61 -16.79
C PHE A 159 10.00 4.46 -17.95
N GLY A 160 9.51 4.26 -19.17
CA GLY A 160 10.37 4.07 -20.34
C GLY A 160 11.45 3.02 -20.11
N ASP A 161 12.72 3.38 -20.34
CA ASP A 161 13.88 2.48 -20.20
C ASP A 161 14.10 1.99 -18.76
N HIS A 162 13.52 2.66 -17.75
CA HIS A 162 13.61 2.24 -16.33
C HIS A 162 12.49 1.30 -15.88
N PHE A 163 11.60 0.85 -16.80
CA PHE A 163 10.43 0.05 -16.47
C PHE A 163 10.77 -1.20 -15.64
N THR A 164 11.75 -1.98 -16.07
CA THR A 164 12.12 -3.22 -15.36
C THR A 164 12.70 -2.94 -13.97
N GLU A 165 13.48 -1.86 -13.81
CA GLU A 165 14.08 -1.49 -12.52
C GLU A 165 13.02 -0.99 -11.54
N GLU A 166 12.09 -0.15 -11.98
CA GLU A 166 10.98 0.35 -11.17
C GLU A 166 10.04 -0.80 -10.75
N MET A 167 9.72 -1.72 -11.66
CA MET A 167 8.92 -2.90 -11.35
C MET A 167 9.61 -3.80 -10.32
N ARG A 168 10.93 -3.97 -10.42
CA ARG A 168 11.72 -4.71 -9.42
C ARG A 168 11.65 -4.01 -8.05
N ALA A 169 11.78 -2.69 -8.01
CA ALA A 169 11.68 -1.91 -6.78
C ALA A 169 10.28 -2.00 -6.13
N LEU A 170 9.21 -2.06 -6.94
CA LEU A 170 7.84 -2.34 -6.50
C LEU A 170 7.64 -3.77 -5.97
N GLY A 171 8.57 -4.69 -6.22
CA GLY A 171 8.61 -6.04 -5.65
C GLY A 171 9.44 -6.14 -4.37
N ASN A 172 10.26 -5.15 -4.03
CA ASN A 172 11.13 -5.18 -2.87
C ASN A 172 10.33 -5.13 -1.56
N LYS A 173 10.97 -5.58 -0.47
CA LYS A 173 10.37 -5.48 0.86
C LYS A 173 10.14 -4.00 1.20
N PRO A 174 8.91 -3.61 1.61
CA PRO A 174 8.63 -2.24 1.98
C PRO A 174 9.34 -1.84 3.28
N THR A 175 9.67 -0.56 3.38
CA THR A 175 10.08 0.08 4.64
C THR A 175 8.89 0.16 5.60
N THR A 176 9.16 0.21 6.89
CA THR A 176 8.16 0.52 7.90
C THR A 176 8.42 1.92 8.43
N ASP A 177 7.59 2.86 7.98
CA ASP A 177 7.74 4.26 8.30
C ASP A 177 6.65 4.73 9.27
N PHE A 178 7.00 5.70 10.09
CA PHE A 178 6.14 6.29 11.11
C PHE A 178 6.18 7.81 10.96
N ARG A 179 5.03 8.42 11.17
CA ARG A 179 4.95 9.88 11.29
C ARG A 179 4.85 10.28 12.75
N VAL A 180 5.71 11.19 13.16
CA VAL A 180 5.64 11.82 14.48
C VAL A 180 4.47 12.82 14.50
N ASN A 181 3.75 12.84 15.62
CA ASN A 181 2.70 13.80 15.88
C ASN A 181 3.27 15.01 16.62
N THR A 182 3.56 16.06 15.89
CA THR A 182 4.18 17.29 16.40
C THR A 182 3.31 18.09 17.36
N LEU A 183 2.02 17.72 17.53
CA LEU A 183 1.18 18.28 18.59
C LEU A 183 1.67 17.89 20.00
N HIS A 184 2.39 16.79 20.13
CA HIS A 184 2.75 16.23 21.42
C HIS A 184 4.25 16.14 21.67
N ALA A 185 5.07 15.87 20.65
CA ALA A 185 6.49 15.64 20.83
C ALA A 185 7.29 15.95 19.56
N SER A 186 8.57 16.30 19.75
CA SER A 186 9.52 16.41 18.65
C SER A 186 9.93 15.03 18.11
N ARG A 187 10.46 15.00 16.88
CA ARG A 187 10.96 13.78 16.26
C ARG A 187 12.04 13.09 17.10
N ASP A 188 12.95 13.86 17.68
CA ASP A 188 14.04 13.31 18.50
C ASP A 188 13.52 12.72 19.81
N ASN A 189 12.58 13.38 20.48
CA ASN A 189 11.97 12.86 21.71
C ASN A 189 11.24 11.53 21.46
N VAL A 190 10.52 11.42 20.34
CA VAL A 190 9.84 10.17 19.98
C VAL A 190 10.84 9.07 19.65
N ARG A 191 11.90 9.39 18.89
CA ARG A 191 12.97 8.44 18.54
C ARG A 191 13.66 7.90 19.80
N GLU A 192 13.98 8.75 20.74
CA GLU A 192 14.56 8.37 22.02
C GLU A 192 13.62 7.47 22.83
N SER A 193 12.36 7.87 23.00
CA SER A 193 11.33 7.08 23.71
C SER A 193 11.14 5.68 23.10
N LEU A 194 11.16 5.57 21.77
CA LEU A 194 11.07 4.29 21.09
C LEU A 194 12.33 3.44 21.31
N SER A 195 13.52 4.07 21.26
CA SER A 195 14.81 3.40 21.48
C SER A 195 14.93 2.81 22.88
N GLN A 196 14.49 3.55 23.90
CA GLN A 196 14.47 3.08 25.30
C GLN A 196 13.60 1.84 25.51
N GLN A 197 12.60 1.64 24.64
CA GLN A 197 11.71 0.48 24.65
C GLN A 197 12.15 -0.62 23.67
N GLY A 198 13.37 -0.54 23.13
CA GLY A 198 13.93 -1.54 22.22
C GLY A 198 13.42 -1.45 20.78
N PHE A 199 12.74 -0.35 20.43
CA PHE A 199 12.22 -0.11 19.08
C PHE A 199 13.14 0.88 18.35
N LYS A 200 14.08 0.36 17.54
CA LYS A 200 15.11 1.18 16.88
C LYS A 200 14.60 1.82 15.59
N THR A 201 14.78 3.14 15.51
CA THR A 201 14.41 3.94 14.33
C THR A 201 15.49 4.94 13.97
N GLU A 202 15.48 5.37 12.70
CA GLU A 202 16.24 6.50 12.17
C GLU A 202 15.29 7.54 11.59
N ASN A 203 15.77 8.73 11.30
CA ASN A 203 14.99 9.74 10.59
C ASN A 203 14.80 9.29 9.14
N THR A 204 13.57 9.47 8.59
CA THR A 204 13.39 9.30 7.16
C THR A 204 14.10 10.43 6.40
N PRO A 205 14.61 10.17 5.18
CA PRO A 205 15.41 11.13 4.44
C PRO A 205 14.65 12.37 3.96
N LEU A 206 13.35 12.24 3.68
CA LEU A 206 12.57 13.26 3.00
C LEU A 206 11.55 13.96 3.90
N SER A 207 10.90 13.22 4.81
CA SER A 207 9.90 13.81 5.69
C SER A 207 10.52 14.43 6.94
N PRO A 208 10.22 15.72 7.25
CA PRO A 208 10.76 16.37 8.45
C PRO A 208 10.25 15.75 9.76
N VAL A 209 9.18 14.97 9.71
CA VAL A 209 8.52 14.34 10.87
C VAL A 209 8.52 12.81 10.79
N GLY A 210 9.23 12.24 9.81
CA GLY A 210 9.26 10.80 9.55
C GLY A 210 10.32 10.08 10.38
N LEU A 211 9.99 8.87 10.82
CA LEU A 211 10.91 7.88 11.40
C LEU A 211 10.78 6.58 10.61
N ARG A 212 11.90 5.87 10.42
CA ARG A 212 11.95 4.56 9.74
C ARG A 212 12.48 3.50 10.69
N GLN A 213 11.84 2.33 10.73
CA GLN A 213 12.34 1.20 11.50
C GLN A 213 13.60 0.62 10.83
N ILE A 214 14.69 0.51 11.59
CA ILE A 214 15.99 -0.01 11.08
C ILE A 214 16.23 -1.48 11.44
N GLN A 215 15.52 -2.03 12.43
CA GLN A 215 15.64 -3.43 12.81
C GLN A 215 14.27 -4.11 12.83
N PRO A 216 14.04 -5.15 12.01
CA PRO A 216 12.87 -6.01 12.14
C PRO A 216 13.00 -6.85 13.42
N GLY A 217 11.99 -6.87 14.23
CA GLY A 217 11.96 -7.53 15.55
C GLY A 217 11.81 -6.52 16.68
N GLY A 218 11.78 -6.98 17.92
CA GLY A 218 11.47 -6.14 19.06
C GLY A 218 9.97 -6.10 19.37
N PRO A 219 9.53 -5.17 20.25
CA PRO A 219 8.13 -5.02 20.63
C PRO A 219 7.27 -4.59 19.44
N LEU A 220 5.96 -4.79 19.51
CA LEU A 220 5.03 -4.19 18.56
C LEU A 220 4.95 -2.67 18.81
N LEU A 221 4.83 -1.87 17.76
CA LEU A 221 4.66 -0.42 17.93
C LEU A 221 3.48 -0.09 18.87
N SER A 222 2.37 -0.84 18.77
CA SER A 222 1.20 -0.69 19.64
C SER A 222 1.46 -0.92 21.14
N GLU A 223 2.55 -1.57 21.47
CA GLU A 223 2.98 -1.84 22.85
C GLU A 223 3.83 -0.70 23.41
N THR A 224 4.30 0.23 22.56
CA THR A 224 5.14 1.37 22.97
C THR A 224 4.32 2.50 23.57
N ASP A 225 4.93 3.24 24.51
CA ASP A 225 4.31 4.42 25.10
C ASP A 225 4.05 5.52 24.09
N ALA A 226 4.98 5.73 23.16
CA ALA A 226 4.85 6.71 22.09
C ALA A 226 3.57 6.47 21.27
N PHE A 227 3.23 5.21 20.96
CA PHE A 227 2.01 4.88 20.24
C PHE A 227 0.76 5.08 21.11
N ARG A 228 0.78 4.60 22.35
CA ARG A 228 -0.36 4.72 23.28
C ARG A 228 -0.71 6.17 23.58
N LYS A 229 0.30 7.04 23.69
CA LYS A 229 0.15 8.49 23.90
C LYS A 229 -0.21 9.26 22.63
N GLY A 230 -0.29 8.60 21.46
CA GLY A 230 -0.60 9.25 20.19
C GLY A 230 0.52 10.12 19.63
N TRP A 231 1.77 9.87 20.04
CA TRP A 231 2.95 10.61 19.56
C TRP A 231 3.42 10.14 18.20
N VAL A 232 3.00 8.94 17.78
CA VAL A 232 3.45 8.32 16.54
C VAL A 232 2.33 7.54 15.87
N GLU A 233 2.30 7.55 14.52
CA GLU A 233 1.38 6.83 13.66
C GLU A 233 2.14 6.08 12.56
N VAL A 234 1.69 4.88 12.20
CA VAL A 234 2.21 4.19 11.01
C VAL A 234 1.74 4.93 9.77
N GLN A 235 2.69 5.43 8.99
CA GLN A 235 2.42 6.08 7.72
C GLN A 235 3.68 6.08 6.85
N ASP A 236 3.55 5.59 5.60
CA ASP A 236 4.63 5.64 4.62
C ASP A 236 5.12 7.06 4.39
N GLU A 237 6.44 7.24 4.18
CA GLU A 237 7.06 8.55 4.00
C GLU A 237 6.43 9.32 2.83
N GLY A 238 6.17 8.67 1.69
CA GLY A 238 5.51 9.33 0.54
C GLY A 238 4.13 9.87 0.88
N SER A 239 3.33 9.13 1.68
CA SER A 239 2.03 9.59 2.17
C SER A 239 2.15 10.81 3.11
N GLN A 240 3.24 10.89 3.90
CA GLN A 240 3.53 12.06 4.74
C GLN A 240 3.83 13.28 3.86
N LEU A 241 4.65 13.11 2.81
CA LEU A 241 5.03 14.18 1.88
C LEU A 241 3.84 14.74 1.11
N VAL A 242 2.90 13.87 0.66
CA VAL A 242 1.64 14.32 0.06
C VAL A 242 0.83 15.18 1.04
N ALA A 243 0.77 14.81 2.32
CA ALA A 243 0.09 15.62 3.33
C ALA A 243 0.80 16.96 3.60
N HIS A 244 2.14 17.01 3.51
CA HIS A 244 2.90 18.26 3.58
C HIS A 244 2.64 19.17 2.38
N LEU A 245 2.52 18.62 1.17
CA LEU A 245 2.23 19.39 -0.05
C LEU A 245 0.89 20.13 0.01
N VAL A 246 -0.06 19.71 0.86
CA VAL A 246 -1.31 20.43 1.10
C VAL A 246 -1.05 21.85 1.64
N GLY A 247 -0.01 22.03 2.44
CA GLY A 247 0.32 23.31 3.05
C GLY A 247 -0.78 23.83 3.97
N ALA A 248 -1.36 22.92 4.78
CA ALA A 248 -2.38 23.29 5.76
C ALA A 248 -1.79 24.15 6.88
N LYS A 249 -2.44 25.28 7.21
CA LYS A 249 -1.99 26.23 8.24
C LYS A 249 -3.06 26.46 9.29
N LYS A 250 -2.67 26.92 10.47
CA LYS A 250 -3.49 27.08 11.68
C LYS A 250 -4.82 27.84 11.50
N SER A 251 -4.89 28.81 10.60
CA SER A 251 -6.08 29.64 10.40
C SER A 251 -7.00 29.15 9.29
N MET A 252 -6.66 28.06 8.59
CA MET A 252 -7.32 27.65 7.36
C MET A 252 -8.57 26.80 7.61
N GLN A 253 -9.47 26.83 6.63
CA GLN A 253 -10.53 25.85 6.41
C GLN A 253 -9.99 24.76 5.46
N VAL A 254 -9.83 23.55 5.94
CA VAL A 254 -9.22 22.44 5.19
C VAL A 254 -10.16 21.25 5.11
N ILE A 255 -10.18 20.56 3.98
CA ILE A 255 -10.92 19.31 3.86
C ILE A 255 -10.04 18.19 3.28
N ASP A 256 -10.12 17.02 3.89
CA ASP A 256 -9.67 15.71 3.40
C ASP A 256 -10.92 15.01 2.83
N PHE A 257 -11.09 15.05 1.50
CA PHE A 257 -12.35 14.65 0.86
C PHE A 257 -12.56 13.15 0.83
N CYS A 258 -11.46 12.37 0.73
CA CYS A 258 -11.47 10.91 0.77
C CYS A 258 -10.64 10.40 1.96
N ALA A 259 -10.96 10.86 3.16
CA ALA A 259 -10.12 10.75 4.35
C ALA A 259 -9.81 9.31 4.81
N GLY A 260 -10.63 8.35 4.44
CA GLY A 260 -10.45 6.97 4.84
C GLY A 260 -10.37 6.80 6.37
N ALA A 261 -9.26 6.22 6.83
CA ALA A 261 -8.97 6.06 8.27
C ALA A 261 -8.24 7.27 8.88
N GLY A 262 -8.17 8.40 8.19
CA GLY A 262 -7.68 9.68 8.72
C GLY A 262 -6.15 9.83 8.76
N GLY A 263 -5.39 9.09 7.95
CA GLY A 263 -3.93 9.16 7.97
C GLY A 263 -3.39 10.55 7.61
N LYS A 264 -3.85 11.11 6.47
CA LYS A 264 -3.49 12.45 6.01
C LYS A 264 -4.22 13.53 6.81
N THR A 265 -5.46 13.28 7.25
CA THR A 265 -6.18 14.16 8.21
C THR A 265 -5.36 14.42 9.46
N LEU A 266 -4.80 13.38 10.09
CA LEU A 266 -3.93 13.48 11.26
C LEU A 266 -2.67 14.32 11.00
N ALA A 267 -2.08 14.18 9.81
CA ALA A 267 -0.91 14.95 9.41
C ALA A 267 -1.25 16.44 9.28
N MET A 268 -2.35 16.75 8.59
CA MET A 268 -2.81 18.14 8.42
C MET A 268 -3.23 18.77 9.75
N ALA A 269 -3.90 18.04 10.66
CA ALA A 269 -4.26 18.53 11.99
C ALA A 269 -3.01 18.94 12.80
N ALA A 270 -1.92 18.16 12.68
CA ALA A 270 -0.65 18.49 13.33
C ALA A 270 0.00 19.75 12.72
N GLN A 271 -0.01 19.89 11.38
CA GLN A 271 0.48 21.09 10.70
C GLN A 271 -0.36 22.35 11.06
N MET A 272 -1.64 22.17 11.28
CA MET A 272 -2.57 23.23 11.71
C MET A 272 -2.48 23.53 13.22
N GLU A 273 -1.66 22.83 13.98
CA GLU A 273 -1.52 22.96 15.45
C GLU A 273 -2.89 22.93 16.15
N ASN A 274 -3.80 22.09 15.69
CA ASN A 274 -5.19 22.05 16.15
C ASN A 274 -5.98 23.36 15.95
N GLY A 275 -5.47 24.31 15.16
CA GLY A 275 -6.18 25.56 14.84
C GLY A 275 -7.00 25.43 13.54
N GLY A 276 -7.78 26.49 13.23
CA GLY A 276 -8.66 26.48 12.05
C GLY A 276 -9.77 25.40 12.12
N HIS A 277 -10.23 24.95 10.96
CA HIS A 277 -11.26 23.90 10.88
C HIS A 277 -10.87 22.85 9.81
N LEU A 278 -10.85 21.60 10.18
CA LEU A 278 -10.50 20.47 9.32
C LEU A 278 -11.71 19.55 9.19
N VAL A 279 -12.12 19.26 7.96
CA VAL A 279 -13.18 18.28 7.69
C VAL A 279 -12.55 17.01 7.12
N ALA A 280 -12.83 15.88 7.74
CA ALA A 280 -12.48 14.54 7.24
C ALA A 280 -13.75 13.90 6.68
N SER A 281 -13.89 13.81 5.37
CA SER A 281 -15.08 13.23 4.72
C SER A 281 -14.74 11.90 4.01
N ASP A 282 -15.70 11.00 3.99
CA ASP A 282 -15.62 9.73 3.27
C ASP A 282 -17.04 9.15 3.10
N VAL A 283 -17.27 8.36 2.06
CA VAL A 283 -18.54 7.64 1.87
C VAL A 283 -18.63 6.41 2.78
N HIS A 284 -17.51 5.87 3.24
CA HIS A 284 -17.43 4.66 4.06
C HIS A 284 -17.43 4.97 5.56
N SER A 285 -18.59 4.80 6.23
CA SER A 285 -18.74 5.02 7.68
C SER A 285 -17.75 4.24 8.54
N LYS A 286 -17.47 2.98 8.18
CA LYS A 286 -16.52 2.13 8.92
C LYS A 286 -15.09 2.70 8.91
N ARG A 287 -14.66 3.31 7.81
CA ARG A 287 -13.36 3.99 7.73
C ARG A 287 -13.32 5.22 8.63
N LEU A 288 -14.37 6.05 8.62
CA LEU A 288 -14.48 7.21 9.48
C LEU A 288 -14.57 6.85 10.98
N GLN A 289 -15.13 5.68 11.34
CA GLN A 289 -15.09 5.21 12.72
C GLN A 289 -13.66 4.85 13.16
N ARG A 290 -12.86 4.26 12.28
CA ARG A 290 -11.42 4.06 12.56
C ARG A 290 -10.69 5.39 12.73
N ALA A 291 -10.99 6.38 11.88
CA ALA A 291 -10.44 7.72 12.00
C ALA A 291 -10.77 8.35 13.37
N LYS A 292 -12.00 8.16 13.91
CA LYS A 292 -12.41 8.65 15.25
C LYS A 292 -11.44 8.23 16.34
N VAL A 293 -11.12 6.94 16.37
CA VAL A 293 -10.24 6.38 17.42
C VAL A 293 -8.83 6.96 17.31
N ARG A 294 -8.33 7.08 16.08
CA ARG A 294 -6.97 7.62 15.81
C ARG A 294 -6.88 9.11 16.14
N LEU A 295 -7.85 9.92 15.70
CA LEU A 295 -7.92 11.35 15.99
C LEU A 295 -7.97 11.60 17.50
N LYS A 296 -8.79 10.83 18.24
CA LYS A 296 -8.86 10.92 19.71
C LYS A 296 -7.52 10.60 20.37
N ARG A 297 -6.86 9.50 19.96
CA ARG A 297 -5.55 9.10 20.49
C ARG A 297 -4.49 10.16 20.21
N ALA A 298 -4.51 10.76 19.02
CA ALA A 298 -3.57 11.78 18.60
C ALA A 298 -3.86 13.18 19.17
N GLY A 299 -4.88 13.36 20.01
CA GLY A 299 -5.23 14.66 20.61
C GLY A 299 -5.72 15.70 19.60
N VAL A 300 -6.29 15.28 18.47
CA VAL A 300 -6.83 16.17 17.44
C VAL A 300 -8.21 16.67 17.88
N VAL A 301 -8.39 17.98 17.95
CA VAL A 301 -9.62 18.64 18.41
C VAL A 301 -10.30 19.51 17.35
N ASN A 302 -9.60 19.86 16.27
CA ASN A 302 -10.11 20.75 15.20
C ASN A 302 -10.71 19.99 14.00
N ALA A 303 -10.83 18.67 14.06
CA ALA A 303 -11.28 17.84 12.95
C ALA A 303 -12.73 17.36 13.12
N GLU A 304 -13.61 17.79 12.23
CA GLU A 304 -14.97 17.27 12.04
C GLU A 304 -14.92 16.02 11.13
N ARG A 305 -15.63 14.95 11.46
CA ARG A 305 -15.81 13.79 10.59
C ARG A 305 -17.17 13.86 9.91
N ARG A 306 -17.19 13.74 8.59
CA ARG A 306 -18.42 13.83 7.81
C ARG A 306 -18.56 12.65 6.86
N GLN A 307 -19.57 11.85 7.08
CA GLN A 307 -19.95 10.83 6.10
C GLN A 307 -20.73 11.50 4.96
N LEU A 308 -20.33 11.22 3.73
CA LEU A 308 -21.04 11.59 2.52
C LEU A 308 -21.91 10.42 2.04
N GLU A 309 -23.08 10.70 1.48
CA GLU A 309 -23.93 9.66 0.88
C GLU A 309 -23.32 9.13 -0.44
N ASN A 310 -22.76 10.05 -1.22
CA ASN A 310 -22.08 9.77 -2.49
C ASN A 310 -21.17 10.95 -2.85
N THR A 311 -20.50 10.84 -3.99
CA THR A 311 -19.58 11.87 -4.50
C THR A 311 -20.22 13.25 -4.64
N PHE A 312 -21.51 13.33 -5.02
CA PHE A 312 -22.25 14.59 -5.23
C PHE A 312 -23.22 14.92 -4.10
N ASP A 313 -22.88 14.58 -2.87
CA ASP A 313 -23.67 14.83 -1.67
C ASP A 313 -24.15 16.31 -1.59
N LYS A 314 -25.38 16.51 -1.08
CA LYS A 314 -25.97 17.85 -0.89
C LYS A 314 -25.12 18.78 -0.05
N TRP A 315 -24.35 18.24 0.89
CA TRP A 315 -23.45 19.01 1.73
C TRP A 315 -22.33 19.66 0.91
N VAL A 316 -21.82 18.99 -0.14
CA VAL A 316 -20.82 19.58 -1.06
C VAL A 316 -21.37 20.85 -1.71
N LYS A 317 -22.62 20.83 -2.19
CA LYS A 317 -23.29 22.01 -2.72
C LYS A 317 -23.37 23.17 -1.70
N LYS A 318 -23.75 22.86 -0.44
CA LYS A 318 -23.88 23.84 0.65
C LYS A 318 -22.53 24.40 1.11
N SER A 319 -21.46 23.69 0.85
CA SER A 319 -20.10 24.04 1.27
C SER A 319 -19.23 24.55 0.13
N LYS A 320 -19.84 24.89 -1.03
CA LYS A 320 -19.14 25.48 -2.19
C LYS A 320 -18.35 26.72 -1.80
N GLY A 321 -17.07 26.76 -2.19
CA GLY A 321 -16.21 27.95 -2.03
C GLY A 321 -15.82 28.27 -0.58
N LYS A 322 -15.82 27.29 0.34
CA LYS A 322 -15.52 27.52 1.75
C LYS A 322 -14.11 27.19 2.19
N PHE A 323 -13.38 26.36 1.41
CA PHE A 323 -12.11 25.78 1.86
C PHE A 323 -10.90 26.44 1.20
N ASP A 324 -9.88 26.70 2.03
CA ASP A 324 -8.57 27.20 1.60
C ASP A 324 -7.76 26.07 0.94
N ARG A 325 -7.91 24.85 1.46
CA ARG A 325 -7.24 23.65 0.98
C ARG A 325 -8.22 22.49 0.87
N VAL A 326 -8.18 21.81 -0.25
CA VAL A 326 -8.97 20.60 -0.53
C VAL A 326 -7.99 19.51 -0.89
N LEU A 327 -7.87 18.49 -0.06
CA LEU A 327 -7.11 17.28 -0.38
C LEU A 327 -8.08 16.24 -0.96
N ILE A 328 -7.71 15.67 -2.09
CA ILE A 328 -8.37 14.55 -2.75
C ILE A 328 -7.36 13.40 -2.81
N ASP A 329 -7.28 12.59 -1.75
CA ASP A 329 -6.53 11.32 -1.76
C ASP A 329 -7.43 10.26 -2.41
N ALA A 330 -7.45 10.24 -3.75
CA ALA A 330 -8.47 9.54 -4.51
C ALA A 330 -8.35 8.02 -4.41
N PRO A 331 -9.46 7.28 -4.33
CA PRO A 331 -9.44 5.84 -4.50
C PRO A 331 -8.84 5.49 -5.86
N CYS A 332 -7.87 4.56 -5.88
CA CYS A 332 -7.08 4.24 -7.07
C CYS A 332 -6.69 2.77 -7.14
N SER A 333 -6.03 2.38 -8.21
CA SER A 333 -5.53 1.01 -8.39
C SER A 333 -4.49 0.59 -7.36
N GLY A 334 -3.75 1.56 -6.79
CA GLY A 334 -2.73 1.31 -5.78
C GLY A 334 -1.43 0.73 -6.34
N THR A 335 -1.12 0.91 -7.62
CA THR A 335 0.08 0.37 -8.26
C THR A 335 1.38 0.78 -7.57
N GLY A 336 1.43 1.96 -6.98
CA GLY A 336 2.58 2.44 -6.20
C GLY A 336 2.80 1.72 -4.87
N THR A 337 1.82 0.94 -4.39
CA THR A 337 1.88 0.22 -3.11
C THR A 337 2.02 -1.30 -3.26
N TRP A 338 2.33 -1.81 -4.45
CA TRP A 338 2.45 -3.23 -4.71
C TRP A 338 3.49 -3.94 -3.84
N ARG A 339 4.52 -3.24 -3.43
CA ARG A 339 5.50 -3.77 -2.47
C ARG A 339 4.88 -4.12 -1.10
N ARG A 340 3.76 -3.47 -0.71
CA ARG A 340 2.98 -3.79 0.50
C ARG A 340 1.90 -4.80 0.22
N ASN A 341 1.18 -4.63 -0.88
CA ASN A 341 0.01 -5.38 -1.27
C ASN A 341 0.24 -6.11 -2.61
N PRO A 342 1.12 -7.14 -2.66
CA PRO A 342 1.46 -7.80 -3.92
C PRO A 342 0.28 -8.52 -4.57
N ASP A 343 -0.72 -8.91 -3.79
CA ASP A 343 -1.99 -9.48 -4.25
C ASP A 343 -2.81 -8.50 -5.10
N SER A 344 -2.71 -7.20 -4.83
CA SER A 344 -3.45 -6.18 -5.58
C SER A 344 -3.03 -6.07 -7.05
N LYS A 345 -1.85 -6.58 -7.44
CA LYS A 345 -1.43 -6.71 -8.83
C LYS A 345 -2.39 -7.61 -9.63
N TRP A 346 -2.88 -8.67 -8.99
CA TRP A 346 -3.55 -9.79 -9.64
C TRP A 346 -5.06 -9.83 -9.43
N SER A 347 -5.56 -8.93 -8.58
CA SER A 347 -6.97 -8.79 -8.23
C SER A 347 -7.73 -7.75 -9.06
N LYS A 348 -7.10 -7.16 -10.07
CA LYS A 348 -7.67 -6.11 -10.92
C LYS A 348 -7.48 -6.42 -12.40
N ASP A 349 -8.33 -5.81 -13.21
CA ASP A 349 -8.28 -5.87 -14.68
C ASP A 349 -8.49 -4.47 -15.29
N GLU A 350 -8.58 -4.41 -16.62
CA GLU A 350 -8.82 -3.17 -17.38
C GLU A 350 -10.18 -2.54 -17.05
N THR A 351 -11.19 -3.36 -16.71
CA THR A 351 -12.53 -2.88 -16.34
C THR A 351 -12.49 -2.16 -15.00
N ASP A 352 -11.83 -2.76 -14.02
CA ASP A 352 -11.62 -2.13 -12.70
C ASP A 352 -10.89 -0.79 -12.82
N LEU A 353 -9.86 -0.72 -13.69
CA LEU A 353 -9.14 0.53 -13.95
C LEU A 353 -10.06 1.60 -14.55
N ALA A 354 -10.87 1.23 -15.55
CA ALA A 354 -11.80 2.17 -16.18
C ALA A 354 -12.85 2.70 -15.19
N GLU A 355 -13.38 1.84 -14.30
CA GLU A 355 -14.31 2.25 -13.24
C GLU A 355 -13.66 3.21 -12.25
N LEU A 356 -12.41 2.97 -11.84
CA LEU A 356 -11.65 3.86 -10.96
C LEU A 356 -11.39 5.21 -11.62
N VAL A 357 -10.98 5.23 -12.87
CA VAL A 357 -10.75 6.46 -13.65
C VAL A 357 -12.02 7.31 -13.72
N LYS A 358 -13.18 6.69 -13.98
CA LYS A 358 -14.47 7.37 -13.96
C LYS A 358 -14.80 7.95 -12.58
N LEU A 359 -14.65 7.15 -11.53
CA LEU A 359 -14.91 7.58 -10.15
C LEU A 359 -14.00 8.75 -9.73
N GLN A 360 -12.73 8.70 -10.10
CA GLN A 360 -11.76 9.79 -9.84
C GLN A 360 -12.16 11.08 -10.52
N SER A 361 -12.61 11.02 -11.78
CA SER A 361 -13.14 12.18 -12.49
C SER A 361 -14.35 12.80 -11.77
N GLU A 362 -15.31 11.99 -11.33
CA GLU A 362 -16.47 12.43 -10.57
C GLU A 362 -16.08 13.07 -9.23
N ILE A 363 -15.14 12.46 -8.49
CA ILE A 363 -14.61 12.99 -7.24
C ILE A 363 -13.93 14.34 -7.46
N LEU A 364 -13.07 14.44 -8.48
CA LEU A 364 -12.36 15.68 -8.82
C LEU A 364 -13.34 16.81 -9.15
N GLN A 365 -14.35 16.56 -9.99
CA GLN A 365 -15.40 17.51 -10.33
C GLN A 365 -16.22 17.96 -9.11
N SER A 366 -16.47 17.07 -8.17
CA SER A 366 -17.25 17.36 -6.99
C SER A 366 -16.44 18.15 -5.96
N ALA A 367 -15.25 17.65 -5.59
CA ALA A 367 -14.45 18.20 -4.52
C ALA A 367 -13.86 19.60 -4.86
N THR A 368 -13.51 19.84 -6.13
CA THR A 368 -13.00 21.16 -6.58
C THR A 368 -13.98 22.30 -6.35
N ARG A 369 -15.29 22.02 -6.30
CA ARG A 369 -16.32 23.03 -5.96
C ARG A 369 -16.14 23.61 -4.56
N LEU A 370 -15.53 22.87 -3.65
CA LEU A 370 -15.32 23.24 -2.26
C LEU A 370 -14.28 24.34 -2.09
N ALA A 371 -13.31 24.43 -3.01
CA ALA A 371 -12.26 25.43 -2.97
C ALA A 371 -12.83 26.84 -3.17
N LYS A 372 -12.40 27.79 -2.35
CA LYS A 372 -12.63 29.22 -2.56
C LYS A 372 -11.76 29.78 -3.68
N SER A 373 -12.01 30.98 -4.20
CA SER A 373 -11.09 31.66 -5.11
C SER A 373 -9.72 31.85 -4.42
N GLY A 374 -8.62 31.56 -5.12
CA GLY A 374 -7.26 31.49 -4.56
C GLY A 374 -7.02 30.25 -3.67
N GLY A 375 -8.03 29.41 -3.44
CA GLY A 375 -7.87 28.15 -2.71
C GLY A 375 -7.19 27.08 -3.56
N ARG A 376 -6.46 26.15 -2.90
CA ARG A 376 -5.73 25.09 -3.60
C ARG A 376 -6.39 23.74 -3.41
N VAL A 377 -6.44 22.97 -4.50
CA VAL A 377 -6.89 21.58 -4.51
C VAL A 377 -5.68 20.70 -4.79
N ILE A 378 -5.41 19.77 -3.90
CA ILE A 378 -4.35 18.79 -4.03
C ILE A 378 -5.00 17.46 -4.41
N TYR A 379 -4.84 17.04 -5.66
CA TYR A 379 -5.25 15.72 -6.10
C TYR A 379 -4.07 14.77 -5.94
N ALA A 380 -4.29 13.65 -5.29
CA ALA A 380 -3.26 12.65 -5.04
C ALA A 380 -3.80 11.23 -5.20
N THR A 381 -2.92 10.32 -5.60
CA THR A 381 -3.14 8.87 -5.67
C THR A 381 -1.91 8.12 -5.20
N CYS A 382 -2.08 6.89 -4.75
CA CYS A 382 -0.99 5.92 -4.63
C CYS A 382 -0.88 5.04 -5.90
N SER A 383 -1.28 5.57 -7.05
CA SER A 383 -1.11 4.97 -8.37
C SER A 383 0.05 5.61 -9.11
N LEU A 384 0.69 4.83 -9.99
CA LEU A 384 1.73 5.28 -10.91
C LEU A 384 1.23 5.29 -12.37
N LEU A 385 -0.04 4.98 -12.60
CA LEU A 385 -0.64 4.94 -13.93
C LEU A 385 -1.04 6.35 -14.42
N PRO A 386 -0.71 6.72 -15.66
CA PRO A 386 -1.05 8.03 -16.20
C PRO A 386 -2.55 8.23 -16.37
N GLU A 387 -3.33 7.14 -16.54
CA GLU A 387 -4.79 7.17 -16.61
C GLU A 387 -5.43 7.72 -15.35
N GLU A 388 -4.87 7.42 -14.19
CA GLU A 388 -5.36 7.84 -12.87
C GLU A 388 -4.74 9.17 -12.42
N ASN A 389 -3.72 9.65 -13.12
CA ASN A 389 -2.87 10.77 -12.71
C ASN A 389 -2.93 11.93 -13.72
N GLU A 390 -1.92 12.06 -14.58
CA GLU A 390 -1.78 13.20 -15.51
C GLU A 390 -3.00 13.35 -16.41
N ARG A 391 -3.50 12.26 -16.99
CA ARG A 391 -4.65 12.29 -17.90
C ARG A 391 -5.93 12.76 -17.23
N GLN A 392 -6.11 12.48 -15.91
CA GLN A 392 -7.23 13.02 -15.11
C GLN A 392 -7.14 14.53 -15.00
N ILE A 393 -5.95 15.05 -14.72
CA ILE A 393 -5.73 16.49 -14.52
C ILE A 393 -5.85 17.24 -15.84
N GLU A 394 -5.29 16.72 -16.91
CA GLU A 394 -5.38 17.30 -18.26
C GLU A 394 -6.84 17.38 -18.73
N ALA A 395 -7.60 16.28 -18.57
CA ALA A 395 -9.02 16.25 -18.92
C ALA A 395 -9.84 17.24 -18.07
N PHE A 396 -9.54 17.33 -16.78
CA PHE A 396 -10.20 18.29 -15.89
C PHE A 396 -9.93 19.74 -16.29
N LEU A 397 -8.68 20.11 -16.52
CA LEU A 397 -8.28 21.48 -16.88
C LEU A 397 -8.82 21.87 -18.25
N LYS A 398 -8.88 20.95 -19.21
CA LYS A 398 -9.50 21.21 -20.52
C LYS A 398 -10.99 21.56 -20.42
N ALA A 399 -11.67 21.03 -19.40
CA ALA A 399 -13.10 21.26 -19.17
C ALA A 399 -13.39 22.40 -18.17
N ASN A 400 -12.37 22.95 -17.47
CA ASN A 400 -12.55 23.91 -16.37
C ASN A 400 -11.48 24.99 -16.40
N ASP A 401 -11.77 26.08 -17.06
CA ASP A 401 -10.92 27.28 -17.20
C ASP A 401 -10.77 28.10 -15.90
N THR A 402 -11.57 27.80 -14.88
CA THR A 402 -11.51 28.43 -13.55
C THR A 402 -10.43 27.86 -12.64
N PHE A 403 -9.63 26.91 -13.13
CA PHE A 403 -8.50 26.34 -12.41
C PHE A 403 -7.22 26.41 -13.27
N LYS A 404 -6.10 26.56 -12.58
CA LYS A 404 -4.78 26.42 -13.18
C LYS A 404 -3.93 25.39 -12.43
N LEU A 405 -3.04 24.69 -13.13
CA LEU A 405 -2.03 23.83 -12.54
C LEU A 405 -0.87 24.70 -12.01
N LEU A 406 -0.52 24.54 -10.75
CA LEU A 406 0.70 25.11 -10.18
C LEU A 406 1.83 24.10 -10.34
N LYS A 407 3.07 24.58 -10.57
CA LYS A 407 4.23 23.70 -10.50
C LYS A 407 4.40 23.20 -9.06
N ALA A 408 4.34 21.89 -8.87
CA ALA A 408 4.46 21.28 -7.55
C ALA A 408 5.81 21.61 -6.89
N LYS A 409 6.87 21.77 -7.68
CA LYS A 409 8.20 22.20 -7.23
C LYS A 409 8.17 23.60 -6.60
N ASP A 410 7.45 24.54 -7.22
CA ASP A 410 7.37 25.92 -6.69
C ASP A 410 6.55 25.94 -5.40
N VAL A 411 5.43 25.18 -5.36
CA VAL A 411 4.63 25.03 -4.14
C VAL A 411 5.44 24.37 -3.01
N TRP A 412 6.28 23.40 -3.32
CA TRP A 412 7.15 22.76 -2.34
C TRP A 412 8.16 23.73 -1.75
N ALA A 413 8.76 24.58 -2.59
CA ALA A 413 9.66 25.65 -2.15
C ALA A 413 8.96 26.71 -1.28
N GLU A 414 7.71 27.11 -1.62
CA GLU A 414 6.89 28.01 -0.79
C GLU A 414 6.60 27.45 0.61
N LEU A 415 6.61 26.13 0.75
CA LEU A 415 6.32 25.44 2.02
C LEU A 415 7.59 25.16 2.84
N ASP A 416 8.76 25.52 2.34
CA ASP A 416 10.08 25.34 2.99
C ASP A 416 10.32 23.89 3.45
N LEU A 417 10.04 22.94 2.56
CA LEU A 417 10.10 21.49 2.85
C LEU A 417 11.46 20.86 2.50
N GLY A 418 12.48 21.67 2.22
CA GLY A 418 13.79 21.19 1.78
C GLY A 418 13.82 20.82 0.29
N ASP A 419 14.72 19.90 -0.07
CA ASP A 419 14.91 19.50 -1.46
C ASP A 419 13.65 18.85 -2.04
N TYR A 420 13.30 19.22 -3.27
CA TYR A 420 12.15 18.68 -3.96
C TYR A 420 12.40 17.23 -4.42
N PRO A 421 11.66 16.24 -3.93
CA PRO A 421 12.01 14.83 -4.12
C PRO A 421 11.56 14.24 -5.45
N SER A 422 10.75 14.96 -6.26
CA SER A 422 10.25 14.48 -7.54
C SER A 422 11.12 14.97 -8.70
N ARG A 423 11.23 14.17 -9.75
CA ARG A 423 11.88 14.55 -11.01
C ARG A 423 10.99 15.42 -11.92
N LEU A 424 9.68 15.47 -11.66
CA LEU A 424 8.72 16.24 -12.44
C LEU A 424 8.50 17.61 -11.77
N GLU A 425 8.65 18.71 -12.51
CA GLU A 425 8.44 20.04 -11.92
C GLU A 425 6.96 20.37 -11.68
N SER A 426 6.10 20.06 -12.63
CA SER A 426 4.66 20.38 -12.56
C SER A 426 3.88 19.42 -11.66
N TYR A 427 4.33 18.19 -11.57
CA TYR A 427 3.70 17.13 -10.80
C TYR A 427 4.64 16.61 -9.72
N PHE A 428 4.07 16.12 -8.64
CA PHE A 428 4.79 15.42 -7.58
C PHE A 428 4.64 13.92 -7.80
N ARG A 429 5.74 13.23 -8.13
CA ARG A 429 5.76 11.77 -8.27
C ARG A 429 6.91 11.18 -7.47
N LEU A 430 6.58 10.17 -6.67
CA LEU A 430 7.54 9.36 -5.92
C LEU A 430 7.47 7.92 -6.39
N THR A 431 8.61 7.24 -6.37
CA THR A 431 8.68 5.81 -6.68
C THR A 431 9.59 5.09 -5.69
N PRO A 432 9.39 3.77 -5.47
CA PRO A 432 10.27 3.00 -4.61
C PRO A 432 11.73 3.00 -5.06
N LEU A 433 12.01 3.03 -6.37
CA LEU A 433 13.37 3.07 -6.90
C LEU A 433 14.08 4.39 -6.57
N GLN A 434 13.38 5.50 -6.74
CA GLN A 434 13.99 6.83 -6.58
C GLN A 434 14.04 7.31 -5.13
N ASN A 435 12.99 7.00 -4.35
CA ASN A 435 12.76 7.62 -3.05
C ASN A 435 12.73 6.63 -1.89
N ASN A 436 12.82 5.33 -2.15
CA ASN A 436 12.70 4.27 -1.14
C ASN A 436 11.45 4.40 -0.24
N CYS A 437 10.37 4.98 -0.78
CA CYS A 437 9.03 5.04 -0.19
C CYS A 437 8.01 4.39 -1.14
N ASP A 438 6.72 4.36 -0.80
CA ASP A 438 5.69 3.89 -1.73
C ASP A 438 5.56 4.87 -2.91
N GLY A 439 5.03 4.37 -4.02
CA GLY A 439 4.75 5.20 -5.18
C GLY A 439 3.54 6.11 -4.92
N PHE A 440 3.71 7.39 -5.21
CA PHE A 440 2.67 8.40 -5.12
C PHE A 440 2.72 9.36 -6.29
N PHE A 441 1.55 9.86 -6.64
CA PHE A 441 1.38 11.00 -7.51
C PHE A 441 0.59 12.08 -6.79
N ALA A 442 0.93 13.35 -7.01
CA ALA A 442 0.09 14.49 -6.63
C ALA A 442 0.26 15.66 -7.58
N CYS A 443 -0.75 16.50 -7.66
CA CYS A 443 -0.69 17.82 -8.30
C CYS A 443 -1.37 18.87 -7.45
N VAL A 444 -1.10 20.14 -7.73
CA VAL A 444 -1.70 21.27 -7.05
C VAL A 444 -2.44 22.11 -8.08
N LEU A 445 -3.74 22.22 -7.92
CA LEU A 445 -4.60 23.10 -8.71
C LEU A 445 -4.96 24.34 -7.86
N GLU A 446 -4.93 25.52 -8.45
CA GLU A 446 -5.40 26.74 -7.83
C GLU A 446 -6.65 27.23 -8.53
N LYS A 447 -7.68 27.57 -7.74
CA LYS A 447 -8.91 28.13 -8.26
C LYS A 447 -8.72 29.63 -8.51
N LEU A 448 -9.02 30.08 -9.73
CA LEU A 448 -8.94 31.46 -10.16
C LEU A 448 -10.08 32.34 -9.57
#